data_80a731e11d085c1f8238d6479fc23f38
#
_entry.id   80a731e11d085c1f8238d6479fc23f38
#
_cell.length_a   1.000
_cell.length_b   1.000
_cell.length_c   1.000
_cell.angle_alpha   90.00
_cell.angle_beta   90.00
_cell.angle_gamma   90.00
#
_symmetry.space_group_name_H-M   'P 1'
#
loop_
_entity.id
_entity.type
_entity.pdbx_description
1 polymer ?
#
loop_
_entity_poly.entity_id
_entity_poly.type
_entity_poly.pdbx_seq_one_letter_code
_entity_poly.pdbx_strand_id
1 'polypeptide(L)'
;MKKILYVCVLSVIASAFSSAAASAVTPDGGAIFTRSCSVCHSVNPPPKSAPPVVPLANRYHLRFQTKAQGVAAITAFLKKPDRNRAVDQQAVTRFGLMPVIPLTDAERAAVSGWFWDQYNPSMGGGRGVGGGQRRLMNQ
;
A
#
# COMPACT_ATOMS: atom_id res chain seq x y z
N MET A 1 -55.52 44.66 25.34
CA MET A 1 -54.62 43.95 26.25
C MET A 1 -54.75 42.44 26.04
N LYS A 2 -54.41 41.94 24.83
CA LYS A 2 -54.48 40.51 24.46
C LYS A 2 -53.44 40.11 23.39
N LYS A 3 -52.25 40.74 23.35
CA LYS A 3 -51.22 40.47 22.30
C LYS A 3 -49.83 40.14 22.84
N ILE A 4 -49.68 39.74 24.09
CA ILE A 4 -48.32 39.52 24.68
C ILE A 4 -48.09 38.06 25.08
N LEU A 5 -48.92 37.10 24.72
CA LEU A 5 -48.79 35.73 25.18
C LEU A 5 -48.39 34.68 24.12
N TYR A 6 -47.93 35.11 22.94
CA TYR A 6 -47.56 34.18 21.85
C TYR A 6 -46.08 34.12 21.48
N VAL A 7 -45.18 34.73 22.25
CA VAL A 7 -43.77 34.82 21.88
C VAL A 7 -42.86 33.86 22.63
N CYS A 8 -43.36 33.07 23.56
CA CYS A 8 -42.51 32.25 24.45
C CYS A 8 -42.54 30.74 24.21
N VAL A 9 -42.99 30.20 23.10
CA VAL A 9 -43.09 28.75 22.88
C VAL A 9 -42.24 28.23 21.68
N LEU A 10 -41.44 29.08 21.04
CA LEU A 10 -40.63 28.66 19.92
C LEU A 10 -39.13 28.57 20.22
N SER A 11 -38.76 28.29 21.45
CA SER A 11 -37.36 28.02 21.80
C SER A 11 -37.29 26.65 22.45
N VAL A 12 -36.41 25.81 21.96
CA VAL A 12 -35.96 24.49 22.47
C VAL A 12 -36.48 23.30 21.66
N ILE A 13 -36.06 23.16 20.41
CA ILE A 13 -35.68 21.83 19.89
C ILE A 13 -34.40 22.00 19.08
N ALA A 14 -33.29 22.35 19.74
CA ALA A 14 -31.95 22.08 19.23
C ALA A 14 -31.62 20.65 19.63
N SER A 15 -32.12 19.69 18.88
CA SER A 15 -31.73 18.27 19.03
C SER A 15 -30.27 18.16 18.66
N ALA A 16 -29.44 17.96 19.68
CA ALA A 16 -28.02 17.62 19.52
C ALA A 16 -27.92 16.27 18.78
N PHE A 17 -27.74 16.32 17.47
CA PHE A 17 -27.23 15.17 16.71
C PHE A 17 -25.76 14.98 17.11
N SER A 18 -25.53 14.26 18.20
CA SER A 18 -24.22 13.69 18.50
C SER A 18 -23.95 12.64 17.43
N SER A 19 -23.29 13.03 16.34
CA SER A 19 -22.69 12.09 15.41
C SER A 19 -21.60 11.35 16.17
N ALA A 20 -21.90 10.17 16.67
CA ALA A 20 -20.90 9.22 17.11
C ALA A 20 -20.06 8.88 15.88
N ALA A 21 -18.90 9.51 15.74
CA ALA A 21 -17.89 9.10 14.78
C ALA A 21 -17.44 7.69 15.18
N ALA A 22 -17.99 6.68 14.54
CA ALA A 22 -17.48 5.32 14.66
C ALA A 22 -16.01 5.37 14.22
N SER A 23 -15.08 5.19 15.17
CA SER A 23 -13.67 5.05 14.88
C SER A 23 -13.51 3.81 13.99
N ALA A 24 -13.39 4.02 12.69
CA ALA A 24 -13.09 2.96 11.75
C ALA A 24 -11.69 2.42 12.12
N VAL A 25 -11.64 1.20 12.64
CA VAL A 25 -10.40 0.51 12.92
C VAL A 25 -9.67 0.35 11.58
N THR A 26 -8.54 1.03 11.43
CA THR A 26 -7.72 0.89 10.23
C THR A 26 -7.18 -0.54 10.18
N PRO A 27 -7.42 -1.30 9.09
CA PRO A 27 -6.92 -2.66 8.99
C PRO A 27 -5.40 -2.72 9.08
N ASP A 28 -4.86 -3.74 9.76
CA ASP A 28 -3.43 -3.99 9.83
C ASP A 28 -2.93 -4.62 8.52
N GLY A 29 -2.10 -3.88 7.77
CA GLY A 29 -1.53 -4.32 6.50
C GLY A 29 -0.62 -5.55 6.63
N GLY A 30 0.13 -5.68 7.72
CA GLY A 30 0.98 -6.85 8.00
C GLY A 30 0.18 -8.12 8.27
N ALA A 31 -0.90 -8.00 9.05
CA ALA A 31 -1.83 -9.11 9.29
C ALA A 31 -2.52 -9.54 7.99
N ILE A 32 -2.91 -8.58 7.14
CA ILE A 32 -3.51 -8.87 5.82
C ILE A 32 -2.50 -9.59 4.92
N PHE A 33 -1.26 -9.12 4.86
CA PHE A 33 -0.20 -9.81 4.12
C PHE A 33 -0.05 -11.26 4.59
N THR A 34 0.05 -11.46 5.89
CA THR A 34 0.25 -12.78 6.48
C THR A 34 -0.86 -13.76 6.10
N ARG A 35 -2.13 -13.35 6.18
CA ARG A 35 -3.25 -14.26 5.89
C ARG A 35 -3.53 -14.45 4.39
N SER A 36 -3.26 -13.44 3.55
CA SER A 36 -3.75 -13.42 2.16
C SER A 36 -2.64 -13.49 1.10
N CYS A 37 -1.40 -13.14 1.44
CA CYS A 37 -0.32 -12.99 0.48
C CYS A 37 0.87 -13.91 0.77
N SER A 38 1.11 -14.24 2.05
CA SER A 38 2.31 -14.96 2.49
C SER A 38 2.38 -16.40 2.00
N VAL A 39 1.29 -16.97 1.53
CA VAL A 39 1.27 -18.30 0.91
C VAL A 39 2.15 -18.34 -0.34
N CYS A 40 2.14 -17.27 -1.15
CA CYS A 40 2.92 -17.16 -2.36
C CYS A 40 4.17 -16.29 -2.21
N HIS A 41 4.09 -15.20 -1.43
CA HIS A 41 5.17 -14.24 -1.25
C HIS A 41 5.93 -14.46 0.05
N SER A 42 7.26 -14.43 0.00
CA SER A 42 8.09 -14.19 1.17
C SER A 42 8.27 -12.68 1.36
N VAL A 43 8.58 -12.23 2.58
CA VAL A 43 8.98 -10.82 2.81
C VAL A 43 10.39 -10.61 2.24
N ASN A 44 11.33 -11.44 2.66
CA ASN A 44 12.73 -11.42 2.21
C ASN A 44 13.03 -12.57 1.25
N PRO A 45 14.09 -12.48 0.43
CA PRO A 45 14.62 -13.64 -0.31
C PRO A 45 14.95 -14.83 0.62
N PRO A 46 14.83 -16.08 0.14
CA PRO A 46 14.53 -16.47 -1.24
C PRO A 46 13.03 -16.36 -1.58
N PRO A 47 12.70 -16.30 -2.89
CA PRO A 47 11.30 -16.32 -3.34
C PRO A 47 10.63 -17.66 -3.05
N LYS A 48 9.31 -17.64 -2.85
CA LYS A 48 8.44 -18.82 -2.88
C LYS A 48 7.91 -19.02 -4.31
N SER A 49 6.61 -19.20 -4.48
CA SER A 49 5.94 -19.25 -5.79
C SER A 49 5.69 -17.87 -6.42
N ALA A 50 6.06 -16.79 -5.72
CA ALA A 50 5.98 -15.42 -6.17
C ALA A 50 7.21 -14.62 -5.70
N PRO A 51 7.50 -13.44 -6.27
CA PRO A 51 8.67 -12.65 -5.90
C PRO A 51 8.58 -12.15 -4.45
N PRO A 52 9.72 -12.00 -3.75
CA PRO A 52 9.74 -11.45 -2.40
C PRO A 52 9.29 -9.99 -2.37
N VAL A 53 8.70 -9.57 -1.24
CA VAL A 53 8.14 -8.23 -1.05
C VAL A 53 9.21 -7.14 -1.08
N VAL A 54 10.32 -7.31 -0.33
CA VAL A 54 11.36 -6.28 -0.21
C VAL A 54 11.98 -5.91 -1.55
N PRO A 55 12.40 -6.83 -2.42
CA PRO A 55 12.86 -6.48 -3.78
C PRO A 55 11.82 -5.75 -4.61
N LEU A 56 10.54 -6.12 -4.50
CA LEU A 56 9.47 -5.40 -5.20
C LEU A 56 9.23 -4.01 -4.63
N ALA A 57 9.24 -3.84 -3.30
CA ALA A 57 9.13 -2.54 -2.65
C ALA A 57 10.25 -1.61 -3.13
N ASN A 58 11.49 -2.11 -3.21
CA ASN A 58 12.63 -1.35 -3.74
C ASN A 58 12.37 -0.87 -5.19
N ARG A 59 11.76 -1.69 -6.05
CA ARG A 59 11.40 -1.28 -7.42
C ARG A 59 10.32 -0.20 -7.44
N TYR A 60 9.34 -0.27 -6.55
CA TYR A 60 8.34 0.79 -6.41
C TYR A 60 8.98 2.11 -5.98
N HIS A 61 9.91 2.10 -5.02
CA HIS A 61 10.65 3.30 -4.60
C HIS A 61 11.54 3.88 -5.70
N LEU A 62 12.07 3.06 -6.60
CA LEU A 62 12.80 3.55 -7.78
C LEU A 62 11.88 4.22 -8.81
N ARG A 63 10.62 3.84 -8.87
CA ARG A 63 9.67 4.32 -9.88
C ARG A 63 8.81 5.49 -9.39
N PHE A 64 8.51 5.55 -8.11
CA PHE A 64 7.63 6.56 -7.51
C PHE A 64 8.35 7.36 -6.43
N GLN A 65 8.24 8.69 -6.50
CA GLN A 65 8.99 9.59 -5.62
C GLN A 65 8.34 9.77 -4.24
N THR A 66 7.03 9.53 -4.14
CA THR A 66 6.29 9.71 -2.89
C THR A 66 5.54 8.45 -2.47
N LYS A 67 5.36 8.28 -1.15
CA LYS A 67 4.56 7.18 -0.59
C LYS A 67 3.14 7.16 -1.18
N ALA A 68 2.51 8.32 -1.32
CA ALA A 68 1.16 8.41 -1.85
C ALA A 68 1.06 7.84 -3.28
N GLN A 69 2.01 8.18 -4.16
CA GLN A 69 2.07 7.67 -5.53
C GLN A 69 2.34 6.16 -5.55
N GLY A 70 3.32 5.70 -4.77
CA GLY A 70 3.67 4.29 -4.70
C GLY A 70 2.54 3.43 -4.15
N VAL A 71 1.92 3.83 -3.05
CA VAL A 71 0.77 3.13 -2.46
C VAL A 71 -0.42 3.10 -3.43
N ALA A 72 -0.71 4.20 -4.12
CA ALA A 72 -1.77 4.23 -5.13
C ALA A 72 -1.50 3.24 -6.29
N ALA A 73 -0.25 3.17 -6.76
CA ALA A 73 0.15 2.24 -7.82
C ALA A 73 0.05 0.76 -7.37
N ILE A 74 0.49 0.44 -6.15
CA ILE A 74 0.36 -0.90 -5.56
C ILE A 74 -1.12 -1.26 -5.42
N THR A 75 -1.95 -0.37 -4.86
CA THR A 75 -3.39 -0.56 -4.68
C THR A 75 -4.09 -0.84 -6.01
N ALA A 76 -3.77 -0.06 -7.05
CA ALA A 76 -4.31 -0.24 -8.40
C ALA A 76 -3.90 -1.58 -9.01
N PHE A 77 -2.65 -2.00 -8.81
CA PHE A 77 -2.17 -3.30 -9.27
C PHE A 77 -2.87 -4.45 -8.54
N LEU A 78 -3.00 -4.38 -7.21
CA LEU A 78 -3.72 -5.39 -6.42
C LEU A 78 -5.19 -5.50 -6.79
N LYS A 79 -5.83 -4.38 -7.16
CA LYS A 79 -7.23 -4.36 -7.59
C LYS A 79 -7.43 -5.01 -8.96
N LYS A 80 -6.52 -4.76 -9.89
CA LYS A 80 -6.54 -5.30 -11.27
C LYS A 80 -5.11 -5.55 -11.73
N PRO A 81 -4.54 -6.72 -11.45
CA PRO A 81 -3.22 -7.07 -11.94
C PRO A 81 -3.15 -6.99 -13.48
N ASP A 82 -2.11 -6.33 -13.98
CA ASP A 82 -1.91 -6.09 -15.40
C ASP A 82 -0.41 -6.14 -15.70
N ARG A 83 -0.02 -6.85 -16.77
CA ARG A 83 1.38 -6.97 -17.19
C ARG A 83 2.04 -5.62 -17.41
N ASN A 84 1.34 -4.70 -18.08
CA ASN A 84 1.90 -3.40 -18.44
C ASN A 84 2.09 -2.47 -17.23
N ARG A 85 1.38 -2.75 -16.13
CA ARG A 85 1.49 -2.01 -14.86
C ARG A 85 2.41 -2.66 -13.84
N ALA A 86 2.84 -3.89 -14.08
CA ALA A 86 3.76 -4.57 -13.17
C ALA A 86 5.08 -3.81 -13.08
N VAL A 87 5.53 -3.56 -11.85
CA VAL A 87 6.78 -2.84 -11.58
C VAL A 87 8.01 -3.69 -11.92
N ASP A 88 7.84 -5.02 -11.96
CA ASP A 88 8.88 -6.00 -12.29
C ASP A 88 8.42 -6.94 -13.40
N GLN A 89 8.84 -6.66 -14.63
CA GLN A 89 8.52 -7.48 -15.79
C GLN A 89 9.22 -8.86 -15.76
N GLN A 90 10.40 -8.93 -15.14
CA GLN A 90 11.12 -10.19 -15.01
C GLN A 90 10.38 -11.13 -14.04
N ALA A 91 9.82 -10.59 -12.96
CA ALA A 91 8.99 -11.36 -12.05
C ALA A 91 7.74 -11.91 -12.76
N VAL A 92 7.08 -11.10 -13.61
CA VAL A 92 5.92 -11.56 -14.40
C VAL A 92 6.31 -12.67 -15.38
N THR A 93 7.49 -12.58 -15.98
CA THR A 93 8.01 -13.65 -16.88
C THR A 93 8.31 -14.93 -16.11
N ARG A 94 8.89 -14.83 -14.93
CA ARG A 94 9.32 -15.98 -14.13
C ARG A 94 8.19 -16.66 -13.37
N PHE A 95 7.27 -15.90 -12.78
CA PHE A 95 6.25 -16.38 -11.85
C PHE A 95 4.82 -16.31 -12.42
N GLY A 96 4.66 -15.65 -13.56
CA GLY A 96 3.35 -15.34 -14.10
C GLY A 96 2.76 -14.05 -13.52
N LEU A 97 1.60 -13.66 -14.05
CA LEU A 97 0.85 -12.53 -13.52
C LEU A 97 0.13 -12.95 -12.23
N MET A 98 0.24 -12.12 -11.20
CA MET A 98 -0.45 -12.35 -9.93
C MET A 98 -1.98 -12.44 -10.13
N PRO A 99 -2.68 -13.40 -9.54
CA PRO A 99 -4.14 -13.46 -9.56
C PRO A 99 -4.74 -12.31 -8.74
N VAL A 100 -6.00 -11.98 -9.01
CA VAL A 100 -6.77 -11.06 -8.17
C VAL A 100 -7.03 -11.71 -6.81
N ILE A 101 -6.66 -11.03 -5.73
CA ILE A 101 -6.94 -11.47 -4.35
C ILE A 101 -8.19 -10.75 -3.85
N PRO A 102 -9.19 -11.45 -3.29
CA PRO A 102 -10.41 -10.84 -2.78
C PRO A 102 -10.13 -10.07 -1.48
N LEU A 103 -9.86 -8.78 -1.61
CA LEU A 103 -9.65 -7.83 -0.51
C LEU A 103 -10.68 -6.70 -0.64
N THR A 104 -11.16 -6.18 0.46
CA THR A 104 -11.89 -4.91 0.49
C THR A 104 -10.99 -3.74 0.08
N ASP A 105 -11.55 -2.61 -0.30
CA ASP A 105 -10.74 -1.44 -0.67
C ASP A 105 -9.91 -0.93 0.52
N ALA A 106 -10.43 -1.01 1.75
CA ALA A 106 -9.71 -0.65 2.97
C ALA A 106 -8.53 -1.60 3.24
N GLU A 107 -8.73 -2.92 3.12
CA GLU A 107 -7.66 -3.90 3.27
C GLU A 107 -6.58 -3.75 2.19
N ARG A 108 -6.99 -3.49 0.96
CA ARG A 108 -6.07 -3.26 -0.16
C ARG A 108 -5.21 -2.03 0.07
N ALA A 109 -5.80 -0.93 0.55
CA ALA A 109 -5.06 0.27 0.90
C ALA A 109 -4.07 0.01 2.05
N ALA A 110 -4.51 -0.68 3.10
CA ALA A 110 -3.69 -1.00 4.27
C ALA A 110 -2.48 -1.89 3.92
N VAL A 111 -2.69 -2.99 3.18
CA VAL A 111 -1.59 -3.85 2.76
C VAL A 111 -0.66 -3.17 1.76
N SER A 112 -1.16 -2.26 0.92
CA SER A 112 -0.32 -1.47 0.01
C SER A 112 0.58 -0.49 0.77
N GLY A 113 0.07 0.13 1.84
CA GLY A 113 0.87 0.97 2.73
C GLY A 113 1.96 0.17 3.44
N TRP A 114 1.58 -0.95 4.04
CA TRP A 114 2.54 -1.86 4.66
C TRP A 114 3.60 -2.35 3.66
N PHE A 115 3.22 -2.71 2.45
CA PHE A 115 4.12 -3.16 1.39
C PHE A 115 5.14 -2.08 1.02
N TRP A 116 4.71 -0.84 0.84
CA TRP A 116 5.59 0.29 0.58
C TRP A 116 6.65 0.45 1.67
N ASP A 117 6.26 0.28 2.92
CA ASP A 117 7.14 0.45 4.09
C ASP A 117 8.17 -0.70 4.25
N GLN A 118 8.08 -1.76 3.44
CA GLN A 118 9.09 -2.83 3.41
C GLN A 118 10.36 -2.43 2.62
N TYR A 119 10.47 -1.20 2.16
CA TYR A 119 11.65 -0.70 1.48
C TYR A 119 12.92 -0.90 2.31
N ASN A 120 13.94 -1.48 1.68
CA ASN A 120 15.25 -1.67 2.30
C ASN A 120 16.36 -1.30 1.31
N PRO A 121 17.00 -0.14 1.47
CA PRO A 121 18.04 0.33 0.54
C PRO A 121 19.30 -0.56 0.54
N SER A 122 19.57 -1.28 1.63
CA SER A 122 20.73 -2.18 1.71
C SER A 122 20.54 -3.46 0.89
N MET A 123 19.28 -3.83 0.58
CA MET A 123 18.95 -4.93 -0.32
C MET A 123 18.71 -4.41 -1.75
N GLY A 124 19.43 -3.37 -2.14
CA GLY A 124 19.31 -2.67 -3.41
C GLY A 124 19.06 -3.60 -4.57
N GLY A 125 18.05 -3.26 -5.37
CA GLY A 125 17.76 -3.99 -6.61
C GLY A 125 19.03 -4.14 -7.42
N GLY A 126 19.35 -5.38 -7.74
CA GLY A 126 20.58 -5.76 -8.45
C GLY A 126 20.78 -4.99 -9.74
N ARG A 127 21.27 -3.79 -9.64
CA ARG A 127 22.11 -3.19 -10.64
C ARG A 127 23.53 -3.52 -10.22
N GLY A 128 24.19 -4.34 -11.02
CA GLY A 128 25.62 -4.56 -10.94
C GLY A 128 26.37 -3.24 -10.89
N VAL A 129 26.57 -2.70 -9.68
CA VAL A 129 27.62 -1.73 -9.39
C VAL A 129 28.89 -2.56 -9.16
N GLY A 130 29.27 -3.28 -10.19
CA GLY A 130 30.50 -4.06 -10.29
C GLY A 130 31.29 -3.66 -11.51
N GLY A 131 31.53 -2.35 -11.72
CA GLY A 131 32.22 -1.93 -12.92
C GLY A 131 32.76 -0.50 -12.95
N GLY A 132 33.14 0.09 -11.82
CA GLY A 132 33.56 1.50 -11.86
C GLY A 132 34.69 1.96 -10.94
N GLN A 133 35.18 1.13 -10.04
CA GLN A 133 36.17 1.59 -9.04
C GLN A 133 37.51 0.83 -9.05
N ARG A 134 37.86 0.13 -10.13
CA ARG A 134 39.18 -0.53 -10.25
C ARG A 134 40.15 0.19 -11.18
N ARG A 135 39.98 1.47 -11.47
CA ARG A 135 40.86 2.16 -12.42
C ARG A 135 41.63 3.40 -11.90
N LEU A 136 41.71 3.59 -10.60
CA LEU A 136 42.48 4.72 -10.04
C LEU A 136 43.54 4.32 -9.00
N MET A 137 43.97 3.06 -8.96
CA MET A 137 45.11 2.65 -8.11
C MET A 137 46.21 1.97 -8.91
N ASN A 138 46.57 2.47 -10.10
CA ASN A 138 47.78 2.10 -10.76
C ASN A 138 48.25 3.26 -11.68
N GLN A 139 48.67 4.37 -11.05
CA GLN A 139 49.67 5.29 -11.59
C GLN A 139 50.53 5.79 -10.45
#